data_ba2ae90e10c2993b89f3936ad723bc1a
#
_entry.id   ba2ae90e10c2993b89f3936ad723bc1a
#
_cell.length_a   1.000
_cell.length_b   1.000
_cell.length_c   1.000
_cell.angle_alpha   90.00
_cell.angle_beta   90.00
_cell.angle_gamma   90.00
#
_symmetry.space_group_name_H-M   'P 1'
#
loop_
_entity.id
_entity.type
_entity.pdbx_description
1 polymer ?
#
loop_
_entity_poly.entity_id
_entity_poly.type
_entity_poly.pdbx_seq_one_letter_code
_entity_poly.pdbx_strand_id
1 'polypeptide(L)'
;LTLMLEQHAAKTHLRDLNVIESPAQQLRAAYDLMPTDTAEDWSIISRRMSALPAAIDGYIETLREGMRQQIVPARRQVVEVITQIARYSDKGGFFAVFAAEAAPAEGELPATLARELHDNANAARVAYDTLAEFLRSELAPVASEQDGGGREQYARASRGFLGATSDLGETYEWRLRER
;
A
#
# COMPACT_ATOMS: atom_id res chain seq x y z
N LEU A 1 -9.81 -4.13 20.21
CA LEU A 1 -11.08 -4.34 19.50
C LEU A 1 -11.87 -3.03 19.33
N THR A 2 -12.13 -2.26 20.40
CA THR A 2 -12.93 -1.03 20.37
C THR A 2 -12.38 0.01 19.37
N LEU A 3 -11.07 0.27 19.38
CA LEU A 3 -10.45 1.21 18.46
C LEU A 3 -10.59 0.80 16.99
N MET A 4 -10.44 -0.50 16.68
CA MET A 4 -10.62 -1.00 15.31
C MET A 4 -12.06 -0.81 14.83
N LEU A 5 -13.05 -1.01 15.71
CA LEU A 5 -14.45 -0.76 15.40
C LEU A 5 -14.72 0.74 15.17
N GLU A 6 -14.11 1.63 15.95
CA GLU A 6 -14.21 3.06 15.77
C GLU A 6 -13.55 3.55 14.47
N GLN A 7 -12.39 3.00 14.12
CA GLN A 7 -11.72 3.28 12.84
C GLN A 7 -12.57 2.79 11.66
N HIS A 8 -13.16 1.61 11.79
CA HIS A 8 -14.07 1.07 10.78
C HIS A 8 -15.33 1.92 10.63
N ALA A 9 -15.97 2.29 11.75
CA ALA A 9 -17.13 3.18 11.75
C ALA A 9 -16.82 4.57 11.16
N ALA A 10 -15.61 5.08 11.39
CA ALA A 10 -15.10 6.31 10.78
C ALA A 10 -14.64 6.12 9.33
N LYS A 11 -14.76 4.89 8.77
CA LYS A 11 -14.42 4.54 7.39
C LYS A 11 -13.02 4.95 6.97
N THR A 12 -12.04 4.89 7.89
CA THR A 12 -10.66 5.32 7.62
C THR A 12 -10.01 4.53 6.50
N HIS A 13 -10.41 3.26 6.31
CA HIS A 13 -9.94 2.38 5.24
C HIS A 13 -10.27 2.91 3.83
N LEU A 14 -11.32 3.73 3.66
CA LEU A 14 -11.70 4.29 2.35
C LEU A 14 -10.73 5.36 1.83
N ARG A 15 -9.87 5.89 2.69
CA ARG A 15 -8.82 6.86 2.34
C ARG A 15 -7.43 6.43 2.78
N ASP A 16 -7.24 5.13 3.00
CA ASP A 16 -5.95 4.58 3.41
C ASP A 16 -4.98 4.57 2.24
N LEU A 17 -4.40 5.74 1.99
CA LEU A 17 -3.36 5.97 1.01
C LEU A 17 -2.42 7.05 1.55
N ASN A 18 -1.18 6.66 1.78
CA ASN A 18 -0.13 7.53 2.30
C ASN A 18 1.26 7.05 1.85
N VAL A 19 2.28 7.89 2.05
CA VAL A 19 3.65 7.64 1.57
C VAL A 19 4.47 6.69 2.44
N ILE A 20 3.98 6.34 3.63
CA ILE A 20 4.71 5.52 4.60
C ILE A 20 4.28 4.06 4.48
N GLU A 21 3.00 3.80 4.71
CA GLU A 21 2.44 2.46 4.74
C GLU A 21 0.95 2.52 4.38
N SER A 22 0.61 2.02 3.23
CA SER A 22 -0.76 1.84 2.76
C SER A 22 -0.82 0.56 1.92
N PRO A 23 -2.01 0.07 1.53
CA PRO A 23 -2.10 -1.14 0.70
C PRO A 23 -1.22 -1.12 -0.55
N ALA A 24 -0.97 0.05 -1.14
CA ALA A 24 -0.09 0.18 -2.29
C ALA A 24 1.35 -0.30 -2.01
N GLN A 25 1.91 0.02 -0.83
CA GLN A 25 3.24 -0.43 -0.43
C GLN A 25 3.20 -1.83 0.19
N GLN A 26 2.18 -2.13 1.01
CA GLN A 26 2.07 -3.42 1.72
C GLN A 26 1.98 -4.61 0.77
N LEU A 27 1.25 -4.49 -0.34
CA LEU A 27 1.14 -5.53 -1.36
C LEU A 27 2.50 -5.89 -1.97
N ARG A 28 3.40 -4.93 -2.13
CA ARG A 28 4.77 -5.17 -2.58
C ARG A 28 5.67 -5.64 -1.44
N ALA A 29 5.61 -5.02 -0.27
CA ALA A 29 6.49 -5.31 0.86
C ALA A 29 6.34 -6.75 1.39
N ALA A 30 5.19 -7.40 1.14
CA ALA A 30 4.98 -8.80 1.50
C ALA A 30 6.05 -9.74 0.93
N TYR A 31 6.65 -9.42 -0.22
CA TYR A 31 7.68 -10.26 -0.86
C TYR A 31 9.05 -10.16 -0.16
N ASP A 32 9.33 -9.09 0.58
CA ASP A 32 10.58 -8.93 1.32
C ASP A 32 10.72 -9.93 2.48
N LEU A 33 9.59 -10.49 2.93
CA LEU A 33 9.52 -11.40 4.08
C LEU A 33 9.27 -12.85 3.69
N MET A 34 9.14 -13.15 2.40
CA MET A 34 8.91 -14.51 1.92
C MET A 34 10.23 -15.28 1.82
N PRO A 35 10.27 -16.56 2.24
CA PRO A 35 11.43 -17.39 2.01
C PRO A 35 11.64 -17.62 0.50
N THR A 36 12.90 -17.78 0.12
CA THR A 36 13.35 -17.96 -1.28
C THR A 36 14.34 -19.12 -1.43
N ASP A 37 14.42 -19.99 -0.42
CA ASP A 37 15.46 -21.02 -0.32
C ASP A 37 15.21 -22.19 -1.27
N THR A 38 13.94 -22.52 -1.53
CA THR A 38 13.54 -23.70 -2.31
C THR A 38 12.69 -23.35 -3.53
N ALA A 39 12.58 -24.27 -4.48
CA ALA A 39 11.65 -24.13 -5.61
C ALA A 39 10.18 -24.06 -5.15
N GLU A 40 9.82 -24.67 -4.03
CA GLU A 40 8.48 -24.58 -3.44
C GLU A 40 8.20 -23.14 -2.92
N ASP A 41 9.16 -22.50 -2.29
CA ASP A 41 9.04 -21.10 -1.86
C ASP A 41 8.75 -20.19 -3.06
N TRP A 42 9.49 -20.38 -4.15
CA TRP A 42 9.27 -19.64 -5.40
C TRP A 42 7.91 -19.95 -6.06
N SER A 43 7.40 -21.17 -5.90
CA SER A 43 6.04 -21.52 -6.35
C SER A 43 4.97 -20.75 -5.54
N ILE A 44 5.17 -20.62 -4.22
CA ILE A 44 4.28 -19.84 -3.35
C ILE A 44 4.34 -18.35 -3.73
N ILE A 45 5.54 -17.82 -3.99
CA ILE A 45 5.74 -16.45 -4.47
C ILE A 45 5.00 -16.22 -5.79
N SER A 46 5.16 -17.11 -6.77
CA SER A 46 4.48 -17.04 -8.07
C SER A 46 2.96 -16.97 -7.92
N ARG A 47 2.40 -17.88 -7.11
CA ARG A 47 0.96 -17.93 -6.82
C ARG A 47 0.46 -16.66 -6.13
N ARG A 48 1.24 -16.10 -5.20
CA ARG A 48 0.90 -14.82 -4.55
C ARG A 48 0.96 -13.66 -5.55
N MET A 49 1.94 -13.67 -6.44
CA MET A 49 2.08 -12.65 -7.49
C MET A 49 0.90 -12.67 -8.48
N SER A 50 0.41 -13.86 -8.83
CA SER A 50 -0.76 -14.02 -9.71
C SER A 50 -2.07 -13.45 -9.11
N ALA A 51 -2.15 -13.28 -7.79
CA ALA A 51 -3.29 -12.70 -7.10
C ALA A 51 -3.23 -11.16 -7.00
N LEU A 52 -2.08 -10.53 -7.30
CA LEU A 52 -1.91 -9.07 -7.20
C LEU A 52 -2.89 -8.26 -8.05
N PRO A 53 -3.19 -8.61 -9.31
CA PRO A 53 -4.15 -7.85 -10.10
C PRO A 53 -5.51 -7.72 -9.38
N ALA A 54 -6.06 -8.82 -8.88
CA ALA A 54 -7.34 -8.80 -8.15
C ALA A 54 -7.27 -8.02 -6.84
N ALA A 55 -6.14 -8.08 -6.13
CA ALA A 55 -5.95 -7.30 -4.90
C ALA A 55 -5.89 -5.79 -5.18
N ILE A 56 -5.22 -5.39 -6.26
CA ILE A 56 -5.14 -3.99 -6.70
C ILE A 56 -6.50 -3.49 -7.17
N ASP A 57 -7.24 -4.28 -7.94
CA ASP A 57 -8.60 -3.94 -8.36
C ASP A 57 -9.51 -3.71 -7.15
N GLY A 58 -9.46 -4.58 -6.13
CA GLY A 58 -10.20 -4.42 -4.88
C GLY A 58 -9.80 -3.15 -4.12
N TYR A 59 -8.52 -2.79 -4.14
CA TYR A 59 -8.05 -1.56 -3.52
C TYR A 59 -8.53 -0.31 -4.28
N ILE A 60 -8.50 -0.32 -5.60
CA ILE A 60 -9.06 0.74 -6.45
C ILE A 60 -10.54 0.95 -6.14
N GLU A 61 -11.34 -0.13 -6.06
CA GLU A 61 -12.77 -0.03 -5.71
C GLU A 61 -12.98 0.53 -4.30
N THR A 62 -12.12 0.20 -3.35
CA THR A 62 -12.17 0.79 -1.99
C THR A 62 -11.95 2.31 -2.04
N LEU A 63 -10.96 2.76 -2.80
CA LEU A 63 -10.69 4.19 -2.97
C LEU A 63 -11.82 4.90 -3.74
N ARG A 64 -12.41 4.25 -4.76
CA ARG A 64 -13.60 4.77 -5.47
C ARG A 64 -14.79 4.93 -4.54
N GLU A 65 -15.02 3.98 -3.62
CA GLU A 65 -16.04 4.14 -2.60
C GLU A 65 -15.75 5.34 -1.70
N GLY A 66 -14.49 5.57 -1.35
CA GLY A 66 -14.04 6.78 -0.65
C GLY A 66 -14.40 8.06 -1.42
N MET A 67 -14.15 8.08 -2.72
CA MET A 67 -14.52 9.23 -3.58
C MET A 67 -16.03 9.47 -3.58
N ARG A 68 -16.85 8.41 -3.71
CA ARG A 68 -18.33 8.54 -3.65
C ARG A 68 -18.83 9.11 -2.32
N GLN A 69 -18.14 8.81 -1.23
CA GLN A 69 -18.47 9.28 0.12
C GLN A 69 -17.73 10.57 0.52
N GLN A 70 -16.93 11.15 -0.36
CA GLN A 70 -16.08 12.32 -0.07
C GLN A 70 -15.07 12.07 1.08
N ILE A 71 -14.67 10.82 1.27
CA ILE A 71 -13.65 10.38 2.20
C ILE A 71 -12.39 10.08 1.41
N VAL A 72 -11.60 11.09 1.12
CA VAL A 72 -10.43 11.01 0.22
C VAL A 72 -9.13 11.32 0.95
N PRO A 73 -7.99 10.78 0.50
CA PRO A 73 -6.68 11.12 1.03
C PRO A 73 -6.26 12.54 0.65
N ALA A 74 -5.19 13.03 1.27
CA ALA A 74 -4.58 14.30 0.89
C ALA A 74 -3.92 14.17 -0.50
N ARG A 75 -4.10 15.19 -1.35
CA ARG A 75 -3.60 15.21 -2.72
C ARG A 75 -2.08 15.02 -2.81
N ARG A 76 -1.34 15.64 -1.90
CA ARG A 76 0.12 15.50 -1.83
C ARG A 76 0.52 14.05 -1.60
N GLN A 77 -0.20 13.29 -0.76
CA GLN A 77 0.06 11.88 -0.55
C GLN A 77 -0.20 11.06 -1.82
N VAL A 78 -1.29 11.36 -2.54
CA VAL A 78 -1.62 10.68 -3.80
C VAL A 78 -0.50 10.85 -4.83
N VAL A 79 -0.02 12.09 -5.04
CA VAL A 79 1.04 12.41 -6.01
C VAL A 79 2.35 11.67 -5.67
N GLU A 80 2.74 11.66 -4.41
CA GLU A 80 3.95 10.97 -3.97
C GLU A 80 3.82 9.44 -4.10
N VAL A 81 2.66 8.86 -3.78
CA VAL A 81 2.43 7.41 -3.95
C VAL A 81 2.51 7.03 -5.43
N ILE A 82 1.99 7.83 -6.36
CA ILE A 82 2.16 7.59 -7.81
C ILE A 82 3.64 7.46 -8.16
N THR A 83 4.48 8.34 -7.63
CA THR A 83 5.93 8.30 -7.86
C THR A 83 6.59 7.06 -7.26
N GLN A 84 6.15 6.65 -6.07
CA GLN A 84 6.68 5.44 -5.40
C GLN A 84 6.32 4.16 -6.16
N ILE A 85 5.04 4.00 -6.54
CA ILE A 85 4.59 2.76 -7.20
C ILE A 85 5.11 2.61 -8.64
N ALA A 86 5.45 3.70 -9.32
CA ALA A 86 6.14 3.65 -10.60
C ALA A 86 7.45 2.83 -10.52
N ARG A 87 8.16 2.89 -9.38
CA ARG A 87 9.37 2.09 -9.15
C ARG A 87 9.09 0.58 -9.05
N TYR A 88 7.84 0.17 -8.81
CA TYR A 88 7.46 -1.25 -8.77
C TYR A 88 7.12 -1.76 -10.18
N SER A 89 6.51 -0.92 -11.02
CA SER A 89 6.02 -1.28 -12.34
C SER A 89 7.00 -1.00 -13.48
N ASP A 90 8.06 -0.22 -13.29
CA ASP A 90 9.08 0.04 -14.30
C ASP A 90 9.72 -1.26 -14.84
N LYS A 91 10.24 -1.22 -16.07
CA LYS A 91 10.92 -2.36 -16.72
C LYS A 91 12.12 -2.89 -15.92
N GLY A 92 12.81 -2.04 -15.18
CA GLY A 92 13.85 -2.38 -14.21
C GLY A 92 13.37 -2.28 -12.76
N GLY A 93 12.06 -2.28 -12.54
CA GLY A 93 11.45 -2.16 -11.22
C GLY A 93 11.41 -3.48 -10.46
N PHE A 94 10.89 -3.41 -9.23
CA PHE A 94 10.94 -4.52 -8.30
C PHE A 94 10.48 -5.86 -8.88
N PHE A 95 9.30 -5.93 -9.47
CA PHE A 95 8.75 -7.23 -9.93
C PHE A 95 9.55 -7.83 -11.08
N ALA A 96 10.05 -6.99 -12.00
CA ALA A 96 10.84 -7.47 -13.12
C ALA A 96 12.19 -8.03 -12.65
N VAL A 97 12.88 -7.32 -11.77
CA VAL A 97 14.17 -7.73 -11.21
C VAL A 97 14.00 -8.96 -10.32
N PHE A 98 13.03 -8.96 -9.41
CA PHE A 98 12.77 -10.04 -8.47
C PHE A 98 12.47 -11.38 -9.18
N ALA A 99 11.70 -11.34 -10.27
CA ALA A 99 11.44 -12.55 -11.05
C ALA A 99 12.63 -12.98 -11.91
N ALA A 100 13.42 -12.04 -12.44
CA ALA A 100 14.59 -12.32 -13.25
C ALA A 100 15.76 -12.91 -12.43
N GLU A 101 15.88 -12.49 -11.16
CA GLU A 101 16.89 -12.95 -10.21
C GLU A 101 16.44 -14.16 -9.39
N ALA A 102 15.27 -14.74 -9.70
CA ALA A 102 14.74 -15.88 -8.97
C ALA A 102 15.67 -17.08 -9.04
N ALA A 103 16.30 -17.41 -7.92
CA ALA A 103 17.21 -18.54 -7.78
C ALA A 103 17.05 -19.12 -6.37
N PRO A 104 16.60 -20.38 -6.24
CA PRO A 104 16.57 -21.03 -4.95
C PRO A 104 18.01 -21.23 -4.43
N ALA A 105 18.19 -21.12 -3.11
CA ALA A 105 19.49 -21.44 -2.48
C ALA A 105 19.80 -22.93 -2.55
N GLU A 106 18.76 -23.77 -2.62
CA GLU A 106 18.85 -25.22 -2.72
C GLU A 106 18.12 -25.72 -3.96
N GLY A 107 18.82 -26.50 -4.80
CA GLY A 107 18.27 -27.09 -6.02
C GLY A 107 18.25 -26.13 -7.21
N GLU A 108 17.43 -26.44 -8.19
CA GLU A 108 17.27 -25.66 -9.42
C GLU A 108 15.84 -25.13 -9.53
N LEU A 109 15.69 -23.95 -10.11
CA LEU A 109 14.38 -23.40 -10.45
C LEU A 109 13.87 -24.07 -11.73
N PRO A 110 12.73 -24.82 -11.70
CA PRO A 110 12.19 -25.44 -12.90
C PRO A 110 11.86 -24.39 -13.98
N ALA A 111 12.18 -24.67 -15.23
CA ALA A 111 11.95 -23.74 -16.34
C ALA A 111 10.48 -23.33 -16.52
N THR A 112 9.53 -24.19 -16.14
CA THR A 112 8.10 -23.88 -16.11
C THR A 112 7.78 -22.84 -15.06
N LEU A 113 8.33 -22.98 -13.85
CA LEU A 113 8.14 -22.03 -12.75
C LEU A 113 8.81 -20.68 -13.05
N ALA A 114 9.99 -20.70 -13.66
CA ALA A 114 10.65 -19.45 -14.10
C ALA A 114 9.79 -18.65 -15.07
N ARG A 115 9.11 -19.32 -16.01
CA ARG A 115 8.15 -18.67 -16.93
C ARG A 115 6.93 -18.13 -16.20
N GLU A 116 6.34 -18.93 -15.31
CA GLU A 116 5.20 -18.49 -14.51
C GLU A 116 5.54 -17.25 -13.65
N LEU A 117 6.71 -17.23 -13.02
CA LEU A 117 7.21 -16.07 -12.27
C LEU A 117 7.31 -14.85 -13.16
N HIS A 118 7.88 -14.98 -14.34
CA HIS A 118 8.00 -13.89 -15.29
C HIS A 118 6.62 -13.36 -15.73
N ASP A 119 5.70 -14.25 -16.08
CA ASP A 119 4.35 -13.87 -16.53
C ASP A 119 3.57 -13.19 -15.40
N ASN A 120 3.64 -13.73 -14.18
CA ASN A 120 2.98 -13.18 -13.01
C ASN A 120 3.61 -11.84 -12.57
N ALA A 121 4.92 -11.69 -12.68
CA ALA A 121 5.61 -10.42 -12.45
C ALA A 121 5.17 -9.35 -13.46
N ASN A 122 4.99 -9.73 -14.73
CA ASN A 122 4.47 -8.81 -15.73
C ASN A 122 3.01 -8.42 -15.45
N ALA A 123 2.16 -9.36 -15.04
CA ALA A 123 0.79 -9.07 -14.61
C ALA A 123 0.74 -8.14 -13.40
N ALA A 124 1.62 -8.34 -12.41
CA ALA A 124 1.76 -7.46 -11.25
C ALA A 124 2.16 -6.04 -11.65
N ARG A 125 3.12 -5.89 -12.58
CA ARG A 125 3.53 -4.59 -13.10
C ARG A 125 2.38 -3.85 -13.78
N VAL A 126 1.63 -4.54 -14.65
CA VAL A 126 0.46 -3.97 -15.33
C VAL A 126 -0.61 -3.53 -14.31
N ALA A 127 -0.83 -4.30 -13.25
CA ALA A 127 -1.76 -3.94 -12.21
C ALA A 127 -1.33 -2.67 -11.46
N TYR A 128 -0.03 -2.50 -11.14
CA TYR A 128 0.48 -1.27 -10.54
C TYR A 128 0.43 -0.08 -11.50
N ASP A 129 0.63 -0.28 -12.81
CA ASP A 129 0.41 0.78 -13.81
C ASP A 129 -1.06 1.21 -13.84
N THR A 130 -2.00 0.26 -13.73
CA THR A 130 -3.43 0.53 -13.62
C THR A 130 -3.76 1.33 -12.35
N LEU A 131 -3.16 0.97 -11.21
CA LEU A 131 -3.30 1.75 -9.97
C LEU A 131 -2.76 3.17 -10.15
N ALA A 132 -1.57 3.33 -10.74
CA ALA A 132 -0.95 4.63 -10.96
C ALA A 132 -1.82 5.52 -11.86
N GLU A 133 -2.42 4.94 -12.91
CA GLU A 133 -3.32 5.67 -13.80
C GLU A 133 -4.61 6.08 -13.09
N PHE A 134 -5.24 5.18 -12.34
CA PHE A 134 -6.40 5.51 -11.51
C PHE A 134 -6.10 6.65 -10.53
N LEU A 135 -4.98 6.55 -9.81
CA LEU A 135 -4.57 7.59 -8.85
C LEU A 135 -4.39 8.95 -9.53
N ARG A 136 -3.80 8.97 -10.74
CA ARG A 136 -3.52 10.19 -11.49
C ARG A 136 -4.77 10.80 -12.10
N SER A 137 -5.59 9.98 -12.75
CA SER A 137 -6.70 10.46 -13.59
C SER A 137 -8.01 10.61 -12.83
N GLU A 138 -8.26 9.79 -11.82
CA GLU A 138 -9.52 9.79 -11.09
C GLU A 138 -9.37 10.36 -9.67
N LEU A 139 -8.43 9.88 -8.87
CA LEU A 139 -8.36 10.24 -7.43
C LEU A 139 -7.68 11.60 -7.19
N ALA A 140 -6.55 11.89 -7.83
CA ALA A 140 -5.82 13.14 -7.60
C ALA A 140 -6.63 14.40 -7.87
N PRO A 141 -7.49 14.46 -8.91
CA PRO A 141 -8.34 15.63 -9.16
C PRO A 141 -9.35 15.95 -8.04
N VAL A 142 -9.80 14.94 -7.31
CA VAL A 142 -10.83 15.07 -6.25
C VAL A 142 -10.26 14.91 -4.83
N ALA A 143 -8.97 14.61 -4.71
CA ALA A 143 -8.28 14.46 -3.43
C ALA A 143 -8.25 15.78 -2.63
N SER A 144 -8.17 15.65 -1.29
CA SER A 144 -8.17 16.81 -0.39
C SER A 144 -6.93 17.68 -0.59
N GLU A 145 -7.11 18.98 -0.72
CA GLU A 145 -6.02 19.97 -0.71
C GLU A 145 -5.45 20.16 0.72
N GLN A 146 -6.17 19.70 1.75
CA GLN A 146 -5.71 19.75 3.14
C GLN A 146 -4.88 18.53 3.46
N ASP A 147 -3.63 18.73 3.88
CA ASP A 147 -2.72 17.65 4.29
C ASP A 147 -3.12 16.99 5.60
N GLY A 148 -3.77 17.72 6.50
CA GLY A 148 -4.15 17.25 7.81
C GLY A 148 -5.56 16.67 7.86
N GLY A 149 -5.73 15.52 8.53
CA GLY A 149 -7.03 14.86 8.70
C GLY A 149 -7.97 15.52 9.74
N GLY A 150 -7.56 16.64 10.34
CA GLY A 150 -8.31 17.33 11.37
C GLY A 150 -8.18 16.69 12.76
N ARG A 151 -8.69 17.41 13.78
CA ARG A 151 -8.53 17.06 15.19
C ARG A 151 -9.07 15.69 15.56
N GLU A 152 -10.23 15.32 15.04
CA GLU A 152 -10.86 14.02 15.35
C GLU A 152 -10.08 12.83 14.78
N GLN A 153 -9.64 12.95 13.52
CA GLN A 153 -8.83 11.90 12.90
C GLN A 153 -7.51 11.76 13.63
N TYR A 154 -6.86 12.88 13.94
CA TYR A 154 -5.61 12.87 14.70
C TYR A 154 -5.77 12.24 16.07
N ALA A 155 -6.84 12.56 16.81
CA ALA A 155 -7.13 11.97 18.12
C ALA A 155 -7.33 10.44 18.04
N ARG A 156 -8.04 9.94 17.01
CA ARG A 156 -8.20 8.49 16.79
C ARG A 156 -6.88 7.82 16.45
N ALA A 157 -6.10 8.40 15.55
CA ALA A 157 -4.80 7.86 15.15
C ALA A 157 -3.80 7.88 16.32
N SER A 158 -3.71 8.99 17.06
CA SER A 158 -2.86 9.14 18.24
C SER A 158 -3.19 8.10 19.31
N ARG A 159 -4.48 7.88 19.60
CA ARG A 159 -4.91 6.85 20.55
C ARG A 159 -4.53 5.44 20.08
N GLY A 160 -4.59 5.18 18.79
CA GLY A 160 -4.14 3.91 18.20
C GLY A 160 -2.65 3.67 18.37
N PHE A 161 -1.87 4.71 18.14
CA PHE A 161 -0.42 4.65 18.22
C PHE A 161 0.11 4.64 19.65
N LEU A 162 -0.45 5.48 20.53
CA LEU A 162 -0.01 5.61 21.92
C LEU A 162 -0.62 4.60 22.87
N GLY A 163 -1.72 3.93 22.48
CA GLY A 163 -2.47 3.05 23.35
C GLY A 163 -3.27 3.78 24.46
N ALA A 164 -3.25 5.12 24.48
CA ALA A 164 -3.89 5.94 25.49
C ALA A 164 -4.54 7.19 24.87
N THR A 165 -5.57 7.70 25.53
CA THR A 165 -6.16 9.00 25.18
C THR A 165 -5.33 10.10 25.80
N SER A 166 -4.84 11.05 25.00
CA SER A 166 -4.15 12.25 25.47
C SER A 166 -4.93 13.50 25.09
N ASP A 167 -4.88 14.53 25.94
CA ASP A 167 -5.36 15.84 25.56
C ASP A 167 -4.34 16.47 24.59
N LEU A 168 -4.77 16.68 23.35
CA LEU A 168 -3.92 17.21 22.30
C LEU A 168 -3.51 18.67 22.56
N GLY A 169 -4.36 19.46 23.22
CA GLY A 169 -4.07 20.85 23.59
C GLY A 169 -3.01 20.90 24.69
N GLU A 170 -3.19 20.13 25.76
CA GLU A 170 -2.23 20.04 26.85
C GLU A 170 -0.86 19.52 26.37
N THR A 171 -0.86 18.49 25.51
CA THR A 171 0.36 17.93 24.91
C THR A 171 1.10 18.96 24.06
N TYR A 172 0.36 19.79 23.30
CA TYR A 172 0.95 20.85 22.49
C TYR A 172 1.55 21.97 23.38
N GLU A 173 0.83 22.43 24.40
CA GLU A 173 1.30 23.44 25.36
C GLU A 173 2.53 22.93 26.14
N TRP A 174 2.53 21.67 26.55
CA TRP A 174 3.69 21.05 27.18
C TRP A 174 4.91 21.12 26.28
N ARG A 175 4.76 20.73 25.00
CA ARG A 175 5.85 20.75 24.03
C ARG A 175 6.42 22.15 23.78
N LEU A 176 5.59 23.19 23.83
CA LEU A 176 6.07 24.56 23.67
C LEU A 176 6.92 25.03 24.88
N ARG A 177 6.61 24.52 26.07
CA ARG A 177 7.36 24.87 27.31
C ARG A 177 8.70 24.17 27.43
N GLU A 178 8.84 22.98 26.79
CA GLU A 178 10.08 22.18 26.81
C GLU A 178 11.08 22.59 25.71
N ARG A 179 10.81 23.65 24.95
CA ARG A 179 11.73 24.26 23.97
C ARG A 179 12.49 25.44 24.58
#